data_a97614ea1a3d31702883a9917b31773f
#
_entry.id   a97614ea1a3d31702883a9917b31773f
#
_cell.length_a   1.000
_cell.length_b   1.000
_cell.length_c   1.000
_cell.angle_alpha   90.00
_cell.angle_beta   90.00
_cell.angle_gamma   90.00
#
_symmetry.space_group_name_H-M   'P 1'
#
loop_
_entity.id
_entity.type
_entity.pdbx_description
1 polymer ?
#
loop_
_entity_poly.entity_id
_entity_poly.type
_entity_poly.pdbx_seq_one_letter_code
_entity_poly.pdbx_strand_id
1 'polypeptide(L)'
;VARWASCSLCEQRYHGVVACALGWACWKTYVGRPETDGIRRTAISVLGNGLSSARHDEDALSVREAELAVMRRLGGSEENMLALQTNLANTYGDLGRIEQASQMERDVYHGRLKLNGEEHEMTLRAAFNYARTLARLKRFEEAKALLRKTMPVARRVLGESHEITLKMRCNYAAVLR
;
A
#
# COMPACT_ATOMS: atom_id res chain seq x y z
N VAL A 1 -19.97 2.81 2.35
CA VAL A 1 -18.97 1.72 2.16
C VAL A 1 -18.23 1.40 3.47
N ALA A 2 -18.01 2.37 4.38
CA ALA A 2 -17.26 2.16 5.63
C ALA A 2 -17.69 0.91 6.44
N ARG A 3 -18.99 0.66 6.56
CA ARG A 3 -19.56 -0.50 7.29
C ARG A 3 -19.08 -1.87 6.78
N TRP A 4 -18.51 -1.94 5.60
CA TRP A 4 -17.99 -3.18 5.01
C TRP A 4 -16.53 -3.44 5.37
N ALA A 5 -15.83 -2.43 5.91
CA ALA A 5 -14.42 -2.51 6.28
C ALA A 5 -14.19 -2.51 7.80
N SER A 6 -15.11 -1.91 8.58
CA SER A 6 -15.01 -1.81 10.02
C SER A 6 -16.35 -1.99 10.72
N CYS A 7 -16.29 -2.49 11.95
CA CYS A 7 -17.46 -2.68 12.81
C CYS A 7 -18.00 -1.32 13.28
N SER A 8 -19.33 -1.11 13.16
CA SER A 8 -19.95 0.13 13.61
C SER A 8 -20.03 0.28 15.14
N LEU A 9 -19.83 -0.81 15.88
CA LEU A 9 -19.93 -0.81 17.35
C LEU A 9 -18.56 -0.57 18.03
N CYS A 10 -17.49 -1.21 17.53
CA CYS A 10 -16.17 -1.11 18.15
C CYS A 10 -15.13 -0.41 17.26
N GLU A 11 -15.52 0.06 16.08
CA GLU A 11 -14.70 0.76 15.08
C GLU A 11 -13.47 -0.01 14.57
N GLN A 12 -13.29 -1.25 15.02
CA GLN A 12 -12.19 -2.09 14.56
C GLN A 12 -12.41 -2.60 13.15
N ARG A 13 -11.32 -2.74 12.40
CA ARG A 13 -11.37 -3.32 11.05
C ARG A 13 -11.63 -4.81 11.12
N TYR A 14 -12.40 -5.31 10.16
CA TYR A 14 -12.53 -6.74 9.94
C TYR A 14 -11.25 -7.33 9.35
N HIS A 15 -10.95 -8.58 9.72
CA HIS A 15 -9.76 -9.31 9.29
C HIS A 15 -10.11 -10.70 8.76
N GLY A 16 -9.17 -11.29 8.03
CA GLY A 16 -9.26 -12.67 7.55
C GLY A 16 -10.51 -12.94 6.73
N VAL A 17 -11.13 -14.09 6.96
CA VAL A 17 -12.30 -14.59 6.20
C VAL A 17 -13.49 -13.63 6.28
N VAL A 18 -13.69 -12.98 7.43
CA VAL A 18 -14.79 -12.01 7.62
C VAL A 18 -14.59 -10.80 6.72
N ALA A 19 -13.38 -10.26 6.65
CA ALA A 19 -13.05 -9.15 5.77
C ALA A 19 -13.27 -9.53 4.29
N CYS A 20 -12.90 -10.75 3.91
CA CYS A 20 -13.11 -11.28 2.57
C CYS A 20 -14.61 -11.40 2.22
N ALA A 21 -15.39 -12.02 3.09
CA ALA A 21 -16.84 -12.18 2.88
C ALA A 21 -17.56 -10.82 2.75
N LEU A 22 -17.21 -9.87 3.60
CA LEU A 22 -17.74 -8.52 3.55
C LEU A 22 -17.26 -7.75 2.31
N GLY A 23 -16.02 -7.96 1.87
CA GLY A 23 -15.50 -7.42 0.62
C GLY A 23 -16.31 -7.88 -0.59
N TRP A 24 -16.61 -9.17 -0.69
CA TRP A 24 -17.48 -9.72 -1.72
C TRP A 24 -18.90 -9.18 -1.64
N ALA A 25 -19.49 -9.09 -0.46
CA ALA A 25 -20.83 -8.52 -0.28
C ALA A 25 -20.87 -7.04 -0.70
N CYS A 26 -19.84 -6.27 -0.35
CA CYS A 26 -19.70 -4.89 -0.78
C CYS A 26 -19.61 -4.79 -2.31
N TRP A 27 -18.74 -5.57 -2.94
CA TRP A 27 -18.57 -5.59 -4.39
C TRP A 27 -19.90 -5.94 -5.11
N LYS A 28 -20.56 -7.02 -4.71
CA LYS A 28 -21.85 -7.43 -5.28
C LYS A 28 -22.92 -6.33 -5.18
N THR A 29 -22.90 -5.55 -4.10
CA THR A 29 -23.86 -4.46 -3.88
C THR A 29 -23.64 -3.30 -4.87
N TYR A 30 -22.40 -3.03 -5.27
CA TYR A 30 -22.08 -1.81 -6.00
C TYR A 30 -21.51 -2.04 -7.41
N VAL A 31 -21.29 -3.29 -7.85
CA VAL A 31 -20.69 -3.62 -9.16
C VAL A 31 -21.52 -3.11 -10.35
N GLY A 32 -22.85 -3.03 -10.20
CA GLY A 32 -23.76 -2.54 -11.25
C GLY A 32 -23.71 -1.02 -11.49
N ARG A 33 -23.00 -0.25 -10.65
CA ARG A 33 -22.85 1.19 -10.84
C ARG A 33 -21.86 1.49 -11.96
N PRO A 34 -21.90 2.68 -12.58
CA PRO A 34 -20.90 3.10 -13.56
C PRO A 34 -19.47 3.00 -13.01
N GLU A 35 -18.50 2.72 -13.87
CA GLU A 35 -17.07 2.63 -13.45
C GLU A 35 -16.51 3.97 -12.92
N THR A 36 -17.09 5.08 -13.36
CA THR A 36 -16.77 6.43 -12.87
C THR A 36 -17.30 6.68 -11.46
N ASP A 37 -18.22 5.84 -10.93
CA ASP A 37 -18.80 6.01 -9.60
C ASP A 37 -17.74 5.72 -8.52
N GLY A 38 -17.52 6.71 -7.64
CA GLY A 38 -16.56 6.61 -6.53
C GLY A 38 -16.89 5.48 -5.54
N ILE A 39 -18.20 5.16 -5.37
CA ILE A 39 -18.63 4.08 -4.48
C ILE A 39 -18.25 2.71 -5.06
N ARG A 40 -18.43 2.50 -6.38
CA ARG A 40 -17.99 1.27 -7.05
C ARG A 40 -16.46 1.11 -6.95
N ARG A 41 -15.69 2.20 -7.15
CA ARG A 41 -14.23 2.17 -6.99
C ARG A 41 -13.82 1.84 -5.56
N THR A 42 -14.50 2.39 -4.56
CA THR A 42 -14.22 2.03 -3.16
C THR A 42 -14.58 0.57 -2.89
N ALA A 43 -15.64 0.04 -3.48
CA ALA A 43 -16.06 -1.34 -3.28
C ALA A 43 -15.03 -2.36 -3.82
N ILE A 44 -14.40 -2.09 -4.97
CA ILE A 44 -13.32 -2.96 -5.50
C ILE A 44 -12.08 -2.92 -4.59
N SER A 45 -11.73 -1.76 -4.04
CA SER A 45 -10.63 -1.64 -3.07
C SER A 45 -10.93 -2.42 -1.77
N VAL A 46 -12.18 -2.38 -1.27
CA VAL A 46 -12.61 -3.16 -0.10
C VAL A 46 -12.50 -4.66 -0.38
N LEU A 47 -12.88 -5.10 -1.59
CA LEU A 47 -12.73 -6.50 -2.00
C LEU A 47 -11.25 -6.90 -2.03
N GLY A 48 -10.39 -6.14 -2.69
CA GLY A 48 -8.96 -6.43 -2.76
C GLY A 48 -8.30 -6.51 -1.37
N ASN A 49 -8.67 -5.61 -0.45
CA ASN A 49 -8.19 -5.63 0.93
C ASN A 49 -8.70 -6.86 1.70
N GLY A 50 -9.96 -7.24 1.51
CA GLY A 50 -10.55 -8.43 2.11
C GLY A 50 -9.86 -9.71 1.66
N LEU A 51 -9.61 -9.85 0.36
CA LEU A 51 -8.89 -10.97 -0.23
C LEU A 51 -7.46 -11.10 0.35
N SER A 52 -6.70 -10.00 0.37
CA SER A 52 -5.36 -9.99 0.98
C SER A 52 -5.41 -10.36 2.48
N SER A 53 -6.40 -9.86 3.22
CA SER A 53 -6.57 -10.18 4.65
C SER A 53 -6.84 -11.67 4.89
N ALA A 54 -7.48 -12.35 3.94
CA ALA A 54 -7.78 -13.79 3.99
C ALA A 54 -6.68 -14.64 3.34
N ARG A 55 -5.56 -14.04 2.88
CA ARG A 55 -4.44 -14.71 2.19
C ARG A 55 -4.82 -15.32 0.83
N HIS A 56 -5.86 -14.78 0.19
CA HIS A 56 -6.20 -15.05 -1.21
C HIS A 56 -5.40 -14.08 -2.11
N ASP A 57 -4.07 -14.20 -2.05
CA ASP A 57 -3.15 -13.18 -2.57
C ASP A 57 -3.17 -13.11 -4.12
N GLU A 58 -3.38 -14.22 -4.84
CA GLU A 58 -3.52 -14.23 -6.32
C GLU A 58 -4.84 -13.58 -6.76
N ASP A 59 -5.94 -13.82 -6.04
CA ASP A 59 -7.23 -13.16 -6.33
C ASP A 59 -7.12 -11.67 -6.02
N ALA A 60 -6.46 -11.30 -4.92
CA ALA A 60 -6.20 -9.91 -4.57
C ALA A 60 -5.35 -9.21 -5.64
N LEU A 61 -4.35 -9.90 -6.21
CA LEU A 61 -3.55 -9.39 -7.32
C LEU A 61 -4.43 -9.08 -8.53
N SER A 62 -5.23 -10.04 -8.96
CA SER A 62 -6.13 -9.89 -10.13
C SER A 62 -7.09 -8.70 -9.95
N VAL A 63 -7.68 -8.57 -8.76
CA VAL A 63 -8.60 -7.46 -8.43
C VAL A 63 -7.87 -6.11 -8.46
N ARG A 64 -6.66 -6.02 -7.90
CA ARG A 64 -5.87 -4.78 -7.85
C ARG A 64 -5.33 -4.35 -9.21
N GLU A 65 -4.93 -5.31 -10.05
CA GLU A 65 -4.54 -5.04 -11.44
C GLU A 65 -5.71 -4.48 -12.25
N ALA A 66 -6.90 -5.08 -12.12
CA ALA A 66 -8.11 -4.58 -12.74
C ALA A 66 -8.47 -3.17 -12.25
N GLU A 67 -8.38 -2.92 -10.94
CA GLU A 67 -8.62 -1.60 -10.34
C GLU A 67 -7.68 -0.53 -10.91
N LEU A 68 -6.38 -0.84 -10.99
CA LEU A 68 -5.37 0.07 -11.54
C LEU A 68 -5.60 0.33 -13.04
N ALA A 69 -5.97 -0.71 -13.81
CA ALA A 69 -6.28 -0.59 -15.24
C ALA A 69 -7.48 0.35 -15.47
N VAL A 70 -8.55 0.20 -14.69
CA VAL A 70 -9.73 1.08 -14.72
C VAL A 70 -9.32 2.51 -14.37
N MET A 71 -8.54 2.71 -13.33
CA MET A 71 -8.11 4.03 -12.89
C MET A 71 -7.27 4.74 -13.98
N ARG A 72 -6.36 4.01 -14.64
CA ARG A 72 -5.58 4.55 -15.77
C ARG A 72 -6.47 4.97 -16.94
N ARG A 73 -7.43 4.13 -17.31
CA ARG A 73 -8.36 4.38 -18.42
C ARG A 73 -9.27 5.58 -18.16
N LEU A 74 -9.67 5.79 -16.92
CA LEU A 74 -10.53 6.91 -16.50
C LEU A 74 -9.75 8.20 -16.22
N GLY A 75 -8.44 8.23 -16.36
CA GLY A 75 -7.62 9.42 -16.09
C GLY A 75 -7.62 9.81 -14.62
N GLY A 76 -7.58 8.82 -13.72
CA GLY A 76 -7.55 9.06 -12.28
C GLY A 76 -6.36 9.90 -11.83
N SER A 77 -6.49 10.58 -10.68
CA SER A 77 -5.42 11.44 -10.15
C SER A 77 -4.14 10.64 -9.87
N GLU A 78 -2.99 11.29 -10.02
CA GLU A 78 -1.68 10.70 -9.72
C GLU A 78 -1.63 10.17 -8.27
N GLU A 79 -2.22 10.89 -7.33
CA GLU A 79 -2.31 10.48 -5.93
C GLU A 79 -3.02 9.13 -5.77
N ASN A 80 -4.18 8.96 -6.42
CA ASN A 80 -4.94 7.71 -6.37
C ASN A 80 -4.19 6.57 -7.07
N MET A 81 -3.55 6.83 -8.20
CA MET A 81 -2.72 5.83 -8.88
C MET A 81 -1.56 5.35 -8.01
N LEU A 82 -0.85 6.25 -7.34
CA LEU A 82 0.23 5.90 -6.40
C LEU A 82 -0.28 5.09 -5.20
N ALA A 83 -1.49 5.38 -4.72
CA ALA A 83 -2.11 4.59 -3.64
C ALA A 83 -2.42 3.15 -4.11
N LEU A 84 -2.99 2.98 -5.30
CA LEU A 84 -3.27 1.66 -5.89
C LEU A 84 -1.98 0.88 -6.17
N GLN A 85 -0.96 1.53 -6.71
CA GLN A 85 0.35 0.93 -6.94
C GLN A 85 1.01 0.48 -5.62
N THR A 86 0.84 1.24 -4.53
CA THR A 86 1.32 0.82 -3.20
C THR A 86 0.64 -0.48 -2.76
N ASN A 87 -0.68 -0.59 -2.92
CA ASN A 87 -1.42 -1.79 -2.56
C ASN A 87 -1.00 -2.99 -3.43
N LEU A 88 -0.80 -2.75 -4.73
CA LEU A 88 -0.37 -3.78 -5.68
C LEU A 88 1.06 -4.26 -5.36
N ALA A 89 1.98 -3.35 -5.03
CA ALA A 89 3.34 -3.68 -4.60
C ALA A 89 3.36 -4.55 -3.33
N ASN A 90 2.49 -4.25 -2.36
CA ASN A 90 2.34 -5.09 -1.18
C ASN A 90 1.87 -6.50 -1.55
N THR A 91 0.91 -6.64 -2.46
CA THR A 91 0.42 -7.95 -2.93
C THR A 91 1.52 -8.73 -3.65
N TYR A 92 2.33 -8.10 -4.50
CA TYR A 92 3.52 -8.76 -5.07
C TYR A 92 4.48 -9.24 -3.97
N GLY A 93 4.70 -8.42 -2.94
CA GLY A 93 5.53 -8.77 -1.79
C GLY A 93 4.99 -9.98 -1.01
N ASP A 94 3.67 -10.07 -0.82
CA ASP A 94 2.98 -11.18 -0.15
C ASP A 94 3.05 -12.48 -0.96
N LEU A 95 3.02 -12.39 -2.29
CA LEU A 95 3.22 -13.49 -3.23
C LEU A 95 4.70 -13.92 -3.40
N GLY A 96 5.64 -13.24 -2.74
CA GLY A 96 7.06 -13.52 -2.91
C GLY A 96 7.66 -12.99 -4.22
N ARG A 97 6.91 -12.22 -5.02
CA ARG A 97 7.36 -11.59 -6.27
C ARG A 97 8.14 -10.30 -5.95
N ILE A 98 9.28 -10.45 -5.26
CA ILE A 98 9.96 -9.34 -4.57
C ILE A 98 10.57 -8.33 -5.54
N GLU A 99 11.09 -8.77 -6.69
CA GLU A 99 11.62 -7.89 -7.74
C GLU A 99 10.52 -6.98 -8.30
N GLN A 100 9.32 -7.53 -8.58
CA GLN A 100 8.18 -6.75 -9.08
C GLN A 100 7.70 -5.75 -8.02
N ALA A 101 7.64 -6.17 -6.76
CA ALA A 101 7.34 -5.29 -5.63
C ALA A 101 8.35 -4.14 -5.54
N SER A 102 9.65 -4.44 -5.61
CA SER A 102 10.74 -3.44 -5.53
C SER A 102 10.67 -2.41 -6.65
N GLN A 103 10.43 -2.87 -7.89
CA GLN A 103 10.30 -1.98 -9.03
C GLN A 103 9.13 -1.00 -8.82
N MET A 104 7.98 -1.51 -8.42
CA MET A 104 6.78 -0.70 -8.20
C MET A 104 6.94 0.25 -7.00
N GLU A 105 7.53 -0.22 -5.89
CA GLU A 105 7.78 0.63 -4.71
C GLU A 105 8.77 1.75 -5.00
N ARG A 106 9.78 1.50 -5.86
CA ARG A 106 10.68 2.54 -6.35
C ARG A 106 9.91 3.63 -7.10
N ASP A 107 9.03 3.23 -8.01
CA ASP A 107 8.26 4.15 -8.82
C ASP A 107 7.26 4.94 -7.94
N VAL A 108 6.63 4.28 -6.97
CA VAL A 108 5.76 4.94 -5.96
C VAL A 108 6.56 5.95 -5.12
N TYR A 109 7.76 5.59 -4.66
CA TYR A 109 8.60 6.51 -3.87
C TYR A 109 8.94 7.77 -4.67
N HIS A 110 9.38 7.62 -5.92
CA HIS A 110 9.70 8.77 -6.77
C HIS A 110 8.45 9.60 -7.14
N GLY A 111 7.32 8.96 -7.40
CA GLY A 111 6.05 9.64 -7.64
C GLY A 111 5.60 10.45 -6.41
N ARG A 112 5.65 9.85 -5.21
CA ARG A 112 5.32 10.55 -3.95
C ARG A 112 6.29 11.70 -3.65
N LEU A 113 7.59 11.50 -3.90
CA LEU A 113 8.59 12.54 -3.72
C LEU A 113 8.31 13.75 -4.62
N LYS A 114 7.95 13.50 -5.89
CA LYS A 114 7.60 14.55 -6.84
C LYS A 114 6.29 15.26 -6.47
N LEU A 115 5.28 14.49 -6.08
CA LEU A 115 3.92 15.02 -5.81
C LEU A 115 3.83 15.77 -4.48
N ASN A 116 4.43 15.23 -3.43
CA ASN A 116 4.22 15.67 -2.05
C ASN A 116 5.47 16.28 -1.38
N GLY A 117 6.66 16.10 -1.98
CA GLY A 117 7.94 16.47 -1.36
C GLY A 117 8.47 15.45 -0.35
N GLU A 118 9.69 15.69 0.14
CA GLU A 118 10.42 14.74 1.00
C GLU A 118 9.90 14.67 2.44
N GLU A 119 9.26 15.72 2.92
CA GLU A 119 8.76 15.81 4.30
C GLU A 119 7.36 15.21 4.49
N HIS A 120 6.67 14.89 3.42
CA HIS A 120 5.31 14.37 3.51
C HIS A 120 5.29 12.92 4.02
N GLU A 121 4.36 12.62 4.93
CA GLU A 121 4.24 11.29 5.54
C GLU A 121 4.14 10.16 4.50
N MET A 122 3.37 10.35 3.42
CA MET A 122 3.22 9.33 2.37
C MET A 122 4.52 9.08 1.61
N THR A 123 5.38 10.08 1.45
CA THR A 123 6.71 9.91 0.85
C THR A 123 7.63 9.12 1.77
N LEU A 124 7.61 9.42 3.06
CA LEU A 124 8.39 8.69 4.07
C LEU A 124 7.92 7.23 4.21
N ARG A 125 6.61 7.00 4.13
CA ARG A 125 6.03 5.65 4.11
C ARG A 125 6.47 4.87 2.87
N ALA A 126 6.45 5.49 1.70
CA ALA A 126 6.92 4.88 0.46
C ALA A 126 8.41 4.55 0.52
N ALA A 127 9.24 5.48 1.06
CA ALA A 127 10.67 5.23 1.28
C ALA A 127 10.93 4.04 2.21
N PHE A 128 10.17 3.92 3.31
CA PHE A 128 10.25 2.76 4.20
C PHE A 128 9.90 1.45 3.49
N ASN A 129 8.80 1.41 2.74
CA ASN A 129 8.39 0.22 2.01
C ASN A 129 9.49 -0.21 1.03
N TYR A 130 9.98 0.71 0.20
CA TYR A 130 11.05 0.46 -0.76
C TYR A 130 12.34 -0.04 -0.07
N ALA A 131 12.78 0.60 1.02
CA ALA A 131 13.95 0.15 1.77
C ALA A 131 13.77 -1.26 2.35
N ARG A 132 12.58 -1.61 2.83
CA ARG A 132 12.24 -2.95 3.33
C ARG A 132 12.37 -3.99 2.21
N THR A 133 11.87 -3.71 1.04
CA THR A 133 11.92 -4.63 -0.11
C THR A 133 13.33 -4.77 -0.67
N LEU A 134 14.12 -3.69 -0.70
CA LEU A 134 15.56 -3.75 -0.99
C LEU A 134 16.30 -4.68 -0.01
N ALA A 135 15.99 -4.60 1.28
CA ALA A 135 16.57 -5.49 2.29
C ALA A 135 16.19 -6.97 2.05
N ARG A 136 14.95 -7.26 1.65
CA ARG A 136 14.50 -8.61 1.25
C ARG A 136 15.27 -9.14 0.03
N LEU A 137 15.64 -8.26 -0.90
CA LEU A 137 16.48 -8.56 -2.07
C LEU A 137 17.98 -8.62 -1.75
N LYS A 138 18.36 -8.46 -0.47
CA LYS A 138 19.76 -8.37 -0.01
C LYS A 138 20.55 -7.20 -0.62
N ARG A 139 19.85 -6.18 -1.17
CA ARG A 139 20.43 -4.93 -1.68
C ARG A 139 20.66 -3.95 -0.52
N PHE A 140 21.47 -4.39 0.44
CA PHE A 140 21.64 -3.71 1.73
C PHE A 140 22.22 -2.31 1.62
N GLU A 141 23.17 -2.07 0.72
CA GLU A 141 23.79 -0.75 0.57
C GLU A 141 22.79 0.29 0.04
N GLU A 142 21.92 -0.10 -0.87
CA GLU A 142 20.87 0.77 -1.37
C GLU A 142 19.82 1.06 -0.29
N ALA A 143 19.41 0.04 0.46
CA ALA A 143 18.49 0.21 1.59
C ALA A 143 19.09 1.17 2.65
N LYS A 144 20.37 1.00 3.00
CA LYS A 144 21.10 1.89 3.93
C LYS A 144 21.14 3.33 3.42
N ALA A 145 21.49 3.52 2.14
CA ALA A 145 21.57 4.85 1.53
C ALA A 145 20.23 5.57 1.59
N LEU A 146 19.13 4.86 1.23
CA LEU A 146 17.78 5.42 1.28
C LEU A 146 17.36 5.77 2.71
N LEU A 147 17.59 4.87 3.67
CA LEU A 147 17.24 5.09 5.07
C LEU A 147 18.10 6.18 5.73
N ARG A 148 19.39 6.29 5.41
CA ARG A 148 20.25 7.40 5.86
C ARG A 148 19.71 8.76 5.42
N LYS A 149 19.18 8.84 4.21
CA LYS A 149 18.57 10.07 3.69
C LYS A 149 17.22 10.38 4.35
N THR A 150 16.35 9.39 4.50
CA THR A 150 14.93 9.63 4.84
C THR A 150 14.62 9.54 6.33
N MET A 151 15.37 8.78 7.12
CA MET A 151 15.14 8.61 8.55
C MET A 151 15.33 9.91 9.36
N PRO A 152 16.34 10.77 9.13
CA PRO A 152 16.45 12.06 9.82
C PRO A 152 15.25 12.97 9.54
N VAL A 153 14.73 12.95 8.30
CA VAL A 153 13.52 13.70 7.92
C VAL A 153 12.31 13.16 8.68
N ALA A 154 12.13 11.83 8.71
CA ALA A 154 11.02 11.20 9.44
C ALA A 154 11.04 11.56 10.94
N ARG A 155 12.23 11.53 11.56
CA ARG A 155 12.39 11.92 12.98
C ARG A 155 12.00 13.37 13.23
N ARG A 156 12.41 14.27 12.36
CA ARG A 156 12.11 15.71 12.48
C ARG A 156 10.64 16.02 12.28
N VAL A 157 10.00 15.40 11.25
CA VAL A 157 8.65 15.77 10.82
C VAL A 157 7.57 14.99 11.57
N LEU A 158 7.78 13.69 11.76
CA LEU A 158 6.79 12.81 12.40
C LEU A 158 7.05 12.58 13.89
N GLY A 159 8.29 12.77 14.33
CA GLY A 159 8.73 12.49 15.69
C GLY A 159 9.33 11.10 15.89
N GLU A 160 10.05 10.93 17.00
CA GLU A 160 10.79 9.68 17.33
C GLU A 160 9.87 8.49 17.59
N SER A 161 8.69 8.72 18.18
CA SER A 161 7.72 7.66 18.54
C SER A 161 6.76 7.29 17.42
N HIS A 162 6.79 8.00 16.30
CA HIS A 162 5.89 7.72 15.18
C HIS A 162 6.17 6.34 14.56
N GLU A 163 5.12 5.62 14.20
CA GLU A 163 5.20 4.26 13.66
C GLU A 163 6.19 4.11 12.50
N ILE A 164 6.17 5.05 11.54
CA ILE A 164 7.08 5.03 10.38
C ILE A 164 8.53 5.22 10.83
N THR A 165 8.79 6.16 11.73
CA THR A 165 10.12 6.42 12.27
C THR A 165 10.69 5.19 12.98
N LEU A 166 9.88 4.54 13.81
CA LEU A 166 10.26 3.30 14.50
C LEU A 166 10.54 2.16 13.52
N LYS A 167 9.68 1.97 12.53
CA LYS A 167 9.86 0.96 11.48
C LYS A 167 11.13 1.19 10.66
N MET A 168 11.44 2.44 10.28
CA MET A 168 12.67 2.79 9.58
C MET A 168 13.91 2.47 10.44
N ARG A 169 13.88 2.77 11.73
CA ARG A 169 14.98 2.45 12.67
C ARG A 169 15.21 0.95 12.77
N CYS A 170 14.15 0.16 12.92
CA CYS A 170 14.24 -1.31 12.94
C CYS A 170 14.83 -1.85 11.63
N ASN A 171 14.34 -1.36 10.49
CA ASN A 171 14.85 -1.77 9.18
C ASN A 171 16.32 -1.38 9.00
N TYR A 172 16.71 -0.17 9.40
CA TYR A 172 18.11 0.28 9.35
C TYR A 172 19.03 -0.60 10.22
N ALA A 173 18.60 -0.92 11.43
CA ALA A 173 19.36 -1.84 12.30
C ALA A 173 19.51 -3.25 11.70
N ALA A 174 18.47 -3.73 11.00
CA ALA A 174 18.51 -5.04 10.34
C ALA A 174 19.48 -5.09 9.15
N VAL A 175 19.64 -4.00 8.40
CA VAL A 175 20.54 -3.96 7.24
C VAL A 175 22.00 -3.59 7.60
N LEU A 176 22.29 -3.28 8.88
CA LEU A 176 23.64 -3.04 9.38
C LEU A 176 24.36 -4.34 9.78
N ARG A 177 23.64 -5.45 9.93
CA ARG A 177 24.18 -6.76 10.30
C ARG A 177 24.73 -7.49 9.10
#